data_7c2a6f431417116d79cb17203cc6f67c
#
_entry.id   7c2a6f431417116d79cb17203cc6f67c
#
_cell.length_a   1.000
_cell.length_b   1.000
_cell.length_c   1.000
_cell.angle_alpha   90.00
_cell.angle_beta   90.00
_cell.angle_gamma   90.00
#
_symmetry.space_group_name_H-M   'P 1'
#
loop_
_entity.id
_entity.type
_entity.pdbx_description
1 polymer ?
#
loop_
_entity_poly.entity_id
_entity_poly.type
_entity_poly.pdbx_seq_one_letter_code
_entity_poly.pdbx_strand_id
1 'polypeptide(L)'
;LGADLQDVEQVLVRQRLVLAAVVGTERPESVRREMAAFAERHDLSVELDDVADADARPVETQIITVLAPRITPAALEIITDTLGSLGANIDRIVRLARYPVYCYELRVSGADAEEIRTRVTAAGAAARVDVAVQRETLGRRAMRLVAFDVDSTLIQGELIDEVAKVAGCGDEVAAITAAAMAGELDFEAALRARVA
;
A
#
# COMPACT_ATOMS: atom_id res chain seq x y z
N LEU A 1 -20.40 13.00 31.47
CA LEU A 1 -19.07 13.67 31.41
C LEU A 1 -19.15 15.05 30.74
N GLY A 2 -20.13 15.33 29.89
CA GLY A 2 -20.19 16.57 29.08
C GLY A 2 -19.00 16.67 28.11
N ALA A 3 -18.53 15.55 27.63
CA ALA A 3 -17.50 15.44 26.63
C ALA A 3 -18.14 15.05 25.30
N ASP A 4 -17.62 15.58 24.19
CA ASP A 4 -18.03 15.29 22.82
C ASP A 4 -16.99 14.40 22.15
N LEU A 5 -17.43 13.29 21.55
CA LEU A 5 -16.53 12.37 20.83
C LEU A 5 -16.30 12.94 19.42
N GLN A 6 -15.08 13.36 19.14
CA GLN A 6 -14.70 13.96 17.87
C GLN A 6 -14.15 12.94 16.88
N ASP A 7 -13.38 11.96 17.36
CA ASP A 7 -12.82 10.90 16.54
C ASP A 7 -12.61 9.62 17.35
N VAL A 8 -12.66 8.47 16.69
CA VAL A 8 -12.38 7.16 17.31
C VAL A 8 -11.80 6.19 16.30
N GLU A 9 -10.69 5.57 16.64
CA GLU A 9 -10.09 4.50 15.87
C GLU A 9 -9.78 3.30 16.75
N GLN A 10 -10.09 2.10 16.27
CA GLN A 10 -9.84 0.84 16.96
C GLN A 10 -9.06 -0.11 16.09
N VAL A 11 -7.99 -0.68 16.63
CA VAL A 11 -7.13 -1.63 15.93
C VAL A 11 -6.93 -2.87 16.78
N LEU A 12 -7.04 -4.04 16.15
CA LEU A 12 -6.73 -5.33 16.78
C LEU A 12 -5.41 -5.87 16.24
N VAL A 13 -4.39 -5.91 17.09
CA VAL A 13 -3.07 -6.44 16.74
C VAL A 13 -2.79 -7.69 17.58
N ARG A 14 -2.72 -8.87 16.97
CA ARG A 14 -2.44 -10.15 17.64
C ARG A 14 -3.24 -10.34 18.94
N GLN A 15 -4.56 -10.20 18.88
CA GLN A 15 -5.50 -10.30 20.02
C GLN A 15 -5.38 -9.16 21.05
N ARG A 16 -4.57 -8.15 20.79
CA ARG A 16 -4.48 -6.96 21.61
C ARG A 16 -5.29 -5.85 20.96
N LEU A 17 -6.30 -5.37 21.69
CA LEU A 17 -7.13 -4.25 21.27
C LEU A 17 -6.46 -2.95 21.68
N VAL A 18 -6.33 -2.03 20.74
CA VAL A 18 -5.94 -0.64 20.96
C VAL A 18 -7.06 0.23 20.45
N LEU A 19 -7.54 1.14 21.28
CA LEU A 19 -8.55 2.12 20.94
C LEU A 19 -7.98 3.50 21.22
N ALA A 20 -7.97 4.36 20.19
CA ALA A 20 -7.68 5.78 20.32
C ALA A 20 -8.96 6.57 20.15
N ALA A 21 -9.17 7.58 20.96
CA ALA A 21 -10.35 8.46 20.86
C ALA A 21 -9.94 9.91 21.11
N VAL A 22 -10.48 10.82 20.31
CA VAL A 22 -10.34 12.26 20.51
C VAL A 22 -11.66 12.79 21.09
N VAL A 23 -11.57 13.44 22.23
CA VAL A 23 -12.74 13.98 22.92
C VAL A 23 -12.56 15.47 23.19
N GLY A 24 -13.54 16.26 22.75
CA GLY A 24 -13.65 17.68 23.12
C GLY A 24 -14.33 17.81 24.48
N THR A 25 -13.77 18.61 25.40
CA THR A 25 -14.35 18.84 26.70
C THR A 25 -13.93 20.20 27.31
N GLU A 26 -14.84 20.84 28.01
CA GLU A 26 -14.53 22.02 28.84
C GLU A 26 -13.97 21.65 30.23
N ARG A 27 -13.94 20.34 30.57
CA ARG A 27 -13.52 19.82 31.87
C ARG A 27 -12.49 18.71 31.77
N PRO A 28 -11.30 18.98 31.25
CA PRO A 28 -10.30 17.95 30.97
C PRO A 28 -9.89 17.14 32.22
N GLU A 29 -9.76 17.80 33.36
CA GLU A 29 -9.42 17.16 34.63
C GLU A 29 -10.50 16.18 35.14
N SER A 30 -11.76 16.43 34.84
CA SER A 30 -12.83 15.47 35.14
C SER A 30 -12.76 14.25 34.28
N VAL A 31 -12.49 14.42 32.98
CA VAL A 31 -12.32 13.32 32.04
C VAL A 31 -11.08 12.47 32.42
N ARG A 32 -9.94 13.09 32.71
CA ARG A 32 -8.73 12.40 33.16
C ARG A 32 -8.99 11.51 34.38
N ARG A 33 -9.63 12.05 35.39
CA ARG A 33 -9.93 11.35 36.64
C ARG A 33 -10.89 10.17 36.43
N GLU A 34 -11.94 10.35 35.63
CA GLU A 34 -12.91 9.31 35.36
C GLU A 34 -12.34 8.21 34.46
N MET A 35 -11.50 8.57 33.46
CA MET A 35 -10.80 7.58 32.63
C MET A 35 -9.78 6.79 33.45
N ALA A 36 -9.06 7.41 34.37
CA ALA A 36 -8.16 6.69 35.27
C ALA A 36 -8.93 5.68 36.16
N ALA A 37 -10.04 6.09 36.73
CA ALA A 37 -10.88 5.20 37.54
C ALA A 37 -11.54 4.09 36.71
N PHE A 38 -11.86 4.35 35.46
CA PHE A 38 -12.35 3.33 34.52
C PHE A 38 -11.25 2.32 34.19
N ALA A 39 -10.06 2.79 33.87
CA ALA A 39 -8.90 1.96 33.57
C ALA A 39 -8.57 0.98 34.71
N GLU A 40 -8.54 1.50 35.94
CA GLU A 40 -8.31 0.70 37.16
C GLU A 40 -9.37 -0.39 37.34
N ARG A 41 -10.64 -0.05 37.19
CA ARG A 41 -11.76 -1.00 37.37
C ARG A 41 -11.77 -2.13 36.34
N HIS A 42 -11.24 -1.88 35.15
CA HIS A 42 -11.31 -2.81 34.01
C HIS A 42 -9.96 -3.42 33.60
N ASP A 43 -8.93 -3.19 34.39
CA ASP A 43 -7.55 -3.66 34.12
C ASP A 43 -7.06 -3.22 32.72
N LEU A 44 -7.25 -1.94 32.41
CA LEU A 44 -6.85 -1.33 31.14
C LEU A 44 -5.65 -0.40 31.35
N SER A 45 -4.80 -0.29 30.34
CA SER A 45 -3.81 0.76 30.25
C SER A 45 -4.39 1.92 29.46
N VAL A 46 -4.46 3.10 30.04
CA VAL A 46 -4.97 4.33 29.39
C VAL A 46 -3.89 5.40 29.46
N GLU A 47 -3.58 5.98 28.33
CA GLU A 47 -2.71 7.13 28.17
C GLU A 47 -3.53 8.33 27.69
N LEU A 48 -3.32 9.51 28.26
CA LEU A 48 -4.14 10.70 28.02
C LEU A 48 -3.24 11.89 27.74
N ASP A 49 -3.34 12.40 26.51
CA ASP A 49 -2.62 13.57 26.04
C ASP A 49 -3.56 14.72 25.69
N ASP A 50 -3.08 15.95 25.83
CA ASP A 50 -3.80 17.12 25.33
C ASP A 50 -3.48 17.29 23.84
N VAL A 51 -4.52 17.24 23.03
CA VAL A 51 -4.42 17.48 21.59
C VAL A 51 -4.80 18.94 21.33
N ALA A 52 -3.90 19.70 20.71
CA ALA A 52 -4.23 21.03 20.23
C ALA A 52 -5.31 20.93 19.15
N ASP A 53 -6.25 21.90 19.13
CA ASP A 53 -7.22 22.02 18.04
C ASP A 53 -6.45 22.06 16.71
N ALA A 54 -6.39 20.92 16.04
CA ALA A 54 -5.85 20.85 14.70
C ALA A 54 -6.85 21.55 13.80
N ASP A 55 -6.47 22.71 13.26
CA ASP A 55 -7.19 23.34 12.16
C ASP A 55 -7.54 22.25 11.13
N ALA A 56 -8.81 21.91 11.02
CA ALA A 56 -9.32 20.86 10.15
C ALA A 56 -9.27 21.29 8.67
N ARG A 57 -8.13 21.79 8.21
CA ARG A 57 -7.90 22.00 6.78
C ARG A 57 -7.77 20.66 6.13
N PRO A 58 -8.42 20.44 4.99
CA PRO A 58 -8.18 19.24 4.21
C PRO A 58 -6.70 19.18 3.85
N VAL A 59 -5.93 18.36 4.53
CA VAL A 59 -4.52 18.13 4.20
C VAL A 59 -4.50 17.17 3.02
N GLU A 60 -3.80 17.55 1.95
CA GLU A 60 -3.63 16.65 0.81
C GLU A 60 -2.90 15.39 1.27
N THR A 61 -3.57 14.27 1.12
CA THR A 61 -3.08 12.97 1.61
C THR A 61 -2.62 12.11 0.43
N GLN A 62 -1.48 11.49 0.59
CA GLN A 62 -0.91 10.53 -0.34
C GLN A 62 -1.02 9.12 0.23
N ILE A 63 -1.26 8.17 -0.66
CA ILE A 63 -1.24 6.74 -0.32
C ILE A 63 -0.01 6.12 -0.97
N ILE A 64 0.83 5.55 -0.14
CA ILE A 64 2.03 4.85 -0.55
C ILE A 64 1.78 3.35 -0.36
N THR A 65 1.86 2.60 -1.44
CA THR A 65 1.78 1.14 -1.40
C THR A 65 3.18 0.58 -1.54
N VAL A 66 3.60 -0.23 -0.59
CA VAL A 66 4.89 -0.93 -0.58
C VAL A 66 4.65 -2.41 -0.76
N LEU A 67 5.29 -3.00 -1.76
CA LEU A 67 5.09 -4.38 -2.18
C LEU A 67 6.42 -5.09 -2.32
N ALA A 68 6.55 -6.29 -1.76
CA ALA A 68 7.68 -7.19 -1.99
C ALA A 68 7.37 -8.62 -1.54
N PRO A 69 8.08 -9.65 -2.05
CA PRO A 69 8.00 -11.00 -1.50
C PRO A 69 8.32 -11.06 -0.01
N ARG A 70 9.18 -10.15 0.47
CA ARG A 70 9.50 -9.96 1.88
C ARG A 70 9.87 -8.49 2.13
N ILE A 71 9.20 -7.83 3.05
CA ILE A 71 9.54 -6.48 3.52
C ILE A 71 10.28 -6.60 4.83
N THR A 72 11.53 -6.16 4.85
CA THR A 72 12.37 -6.16 6.05
C THR A 72 12.19 -4.88 6.86
N PRO A 73 12.50 -4.85 8.17
CA PRO A 73 12.51 -3.61 8.93
C PRO A 73 13.42 -2.53 8.31
N ALA A 74 14.61 -2.91 7.82
CA ALA A 74 15.52 -1.98 7.15
C ALA A 74 14.92 -1.37 5.86
N ALA A 75 14.16 -2.14 5.08
CA ALA A 75 13.48 -1.61 3.90
C ALA A 75 12.38 -0.60 4.28
N LEU A 76 11.64 -0.87 5.35
CA LEU A 76 10.64 0.05 5.86
C LEU A 76 11.28 1.32 6.44
N GLU A 77 12.40 1.17 7.18
CA GLU A 77 13.20 2.27 7.72
C GLU A 77 13.62 3.26 6.61
N ILE A 78 14.18 2.77 5.50
CA ILE A 78 14.58 3.62 4.38
C ILE A 78 13.41 4.46 3.85
N ILE A 79 12.21 3.86 3.75
CA ILE A 79 11.01 4.56 3.28
C ILE A 79 10.54 5.59 4.32
N THR A 80 10.47 5.20 5.60
CA THR A 80 9.99 6.09 6.66
C THR A 80 10.95 7.26 6.91
N ASP A 81 12.26 7.03 6.87
CA ASP A 81 13.27 8.08 6.98
C ASP A 81 13.19 9.06 5.81
N THR A 82 12.95 8.54 4.59
CA THR A 82 12.75 9.39 3.43
C THR A 82 11.54 10.30 3.64
N LEU A 83 10.42 9.78 4.10
CA LEU A 83 9.21 10.55 4.41
C LEU A 83 9.48 11.58 5.52
N GLY A 84 10.13 11.17 6.61
CA GLY A 84 10.51 12.07 7.70
C GLY A 84 11.41 13.22 7.22
N SER A 85 12.36 12.94 6.32
CA SER A 85 13.25 13.97 5.74
C SER A 85 12.53 15.00 4.89
N LEU A 86 11.33 14.68 4.38
CA LEU A 86 10.44 15.57 3.64
C LEU A 86 9.48 16.35 4.56
N GLY A 87 9.50 16.11 5.86
CA GLY A 87 8.53 16.67 6.80
C GLY A 87 7.14 16.02 6.69
N ALA A 88 7.05 14.89 6.01
CA ALA A 88 5.80 14.15 5.88
C ALA A 88 5.46 13.40 7.18
N ASN A 89 4.18 13.37 7.52
CA ASN A 89 3.64 12.56 8.59
C ASN A 89 3.06 11.25 8.03
N ILE A 90 3.26 10.14 8.74
CA ILE A 90 2.59 8.87 8.42
C ILE A 90 1.39 8.75 9.34
N ASP A 91 0.20 9.02 8.80
CA ASP A 91 -1.05 9.04 9.56
C ASP A 91 -1.52 7.61 9.88
N ARG A 92 -1.23 6.64 8.98
CA ARG A 92 -1.67 5.26 9.14
C ARG A 92 -0.81 4.29 8.36
N ILE A 93 -0.58 3.09 8.91
CA ILE A 93 0.03 1.96 8.21
C ILE A 93 -0.92 0.76 8.30
N VAL A 94 -1.30 0.22 7.14
CA VAL A 94 -2.17 -0.96 7.05
C VAL A 94 -1.49 -2.05 6.24
N ARG A 95 -1.49 -3.28 6.75
CA ARG A 95 -1.06 -4.43 5.96
C ARG A 95 -2.23 -4.94 5.12
N LEU A 96 -2.11 -4.84 3.79
CA LEU A 96 -3.12 -5.30 2.84
C LEU A 96 -2.99 -6.80 2.52
N ALA A 97 -1.76 -7.30 2.41
CA ALA A 97 -1.48 -8.70 2.10
C ALA A 97 -0.20 -9.20 2.79
N ARG A 98 -0.09 -10.53 2.94
CA ARG A 98 1.12 -11.21 3.42
C ARG A 98 1.48 -12.48 2.64
N TYR A 99 0.69 -12.83 1.66
CA TYR A 99 0.94 -13.97 0.78
C TYR A 99 0.21 -13.73 -0.57
N PRO A 100 0.82 -14.06 -1.69
CA PRO A 100 2.21 -14.54 -1.88
C PRO A 100 3.27 -13.47 -1.64
N VAL A 101 2.88 -12.22 -1.57
CA VAL A 101 3.72 -11.04 -1.33
C VAL A 101 3.21 -10.26 -0.12
N TYR A 102 4.13 -9.59 0.57
CA TYR A 102 3.76 -8.60 1.58
C TYR A 102 3.38 -7.29 0.90
N CYS A 103 2.27 -6.71 1.34
CA CYS A 103 1.81 -5.43 0.88
C CYS A 103 1.41 -4.56 2.08
N TYR A 104 2.02 -3.39 2.19
CA TYR A 104 1.65 -2.37 3.16
C TYR A 104 1.16 -1.12 2.45
N GLU A 105 0.15 -0.50 3.01
CA GLU A 105 -0.35 0.80 2.61
C GLU A 105 -0.04 1.79 3.73
N LEU A 106 0.63 2.90 3.37
CA LEU A 106 0.91 4.02 4.26
C LEU A 106 0.07 5.21 3.79
N ARG A 107 -0.72 5.77 4.68
CA ARG A 107 -1.37 7.05 4.48
C ARG A 107 -0.44 8.15 4.99
N VAL A 108 -0.16 9.14 4.14
CA VAL A 108 0.88 10.14 4.41
C VAL A 108 0.35 11.53 4.09
N SER A 109 0.65 12.50 4.96
CA SER A 109 0.27 13.90 4.82
C SER A 109 1.45 14.85 5.10
N GLY A 110 1.28 16.13 4.84
CA GLY A 110 2.19 17.18 5.33
C GLY A 110 3.37 17.55 4.43
N ALA A 111 3.56 16.89 3.28
CA ALA A 111 4.62 17.21 2.33
C ALA A 111 4.12 17.26 0.87
N ASP A 112 4.92 17.81 -0.03
CA ASP A 112 4.59 17.92 -1.46
C ASP A 112 4.46 16.55 -2.13
N ALA A 113 3.40 16.37 -2.91
CA ALA A 113 3.05 15.09 -3.54
C ALA A 113 4.07 14.61 -4.58
N GLU A 114 4.64 15.53 -5.38
CA GLU A 114 5.62 15.18 -6.42
C GLU A 114 6.98 14.86 -5.80
N GLU A 115 7.33 15.57 -4.73
CA GLU A 115 8.55 15.30 -3.98
C GLU A 115 8.47 13.94 -3.27
N ILE A 116 7.34 13.63 -2.62
CA ILE A 116 7.06 12.31 -2.04
C ILE A 116 7.21 11.25 -3.13
N ARG A 117 6.54 11.41 -4.28
CA ARG A 117 6.58 10.44 -5.37
C ARG A 117 8.00 10.16 -5.83
N THR A 118 8.75 11.20 -6.13
CA THR A 118 10.11 11.07 -6.64
C THR A 118 11.05 10.40 -5.63
N ARG A 119 11.07 10.92 -4.39
CA ARG A 119 12.00 10.48 -3.36
C ARG A 119 11.67 9.08 -2.85
N VAL A 120 10.39 8.78 -2.62
CA VAL A 120 9.97 7.48 -2.08
C VAL A 120 10.09 6.37 -3.14
N THR A 121 9.87 6.67 -4.44
CA THR A 121 10.14 5.70 -5.50
C THR A 121 11.62 5.34 -5.58
N ALA A 122 12.51 6.34 -5.49
CA ALA A 122 13.96 6.10 -5.45
C ALA A 122 14.38 5.31 -4.19
N ALA A 123 13.79 5.61 -3.04
CA ALA A 123 14.00 4.89 -1.78
C ALA A 123 13.56 3.42 -1.89
N GLY A 124 12.40 3.16 -2.53
CA GLY A 124 11.91 1.81 -2.80
C GLY A 124 12.87 0.99 -3.64
N ALA A 125 13.41 1.58 -4.71
CA ALA A 125 14.42 0.93 -5.54
C ALA A 125 15.69 0.58 -4.75
N ALA A 126 16.17 1.51 -3.91
CA ALA A 126 17.33 1.27 -3.02
C ALA A 126 17.04 0.17 -1.99
N ALA A 127 15.84 0.11 -1.46
CA ALA A 127 15.37 -0.89 -0.50
C ALA A 127 15.01 -2.24 -1.13
N ARG A 128 15.01 -2.34 -2.47
CA ARG A 128 14.57 -3.51 -3.26
C ARG A 128 13.13 -3.92 -2.95
N VAL A 129 12.25 -2.93 -2.89
CA VAL A 129 10.80 -3.10 -2.77
C VAL A 129 10.12 -2.26 -3.84
N ASP A 130 8.98 -2.74 -4.34
CA ASP A 130 8.16 -1.96 -5.25
C ASP A 130 7.34 -0.93 -4.47
N VAL A 131 7.27 0.29 -4.99
CA VAL A 131 6.53 1.38 -4.37
C VAL A 131 5.64 2.06 -5.39
N ALA A 132 4.38 2.27 -5.03
CA ALA A 132 3.44 3.09 -5.78
C ALA A 132 2.95 4.25 -4.90
N VAL A 133 2.94 5.46 -5.45
CA VAL A 133 2.44 6.67 -4.78
C VAL A 133 1.23 7.20 -5.52
N GLN A 134 0.13 7.41 -4.80
CA GLN A 134 -1.15 7.85 -5.35
C GLN A 134 -1.77 8.91 -4.44
N ARG A 135 -2.51 9.87 -5.02
CA ARG A 135 -3.35 10.76 -4.23
C ARG A 135 -4.51 10.00 -3.60
N GLU A 136 -4.83 10.32 -2.34
CA GLU A 136 -6.05 9.81 -1.74
C GLU A 136 -7.27 10.54 -2.34
N THR A 137 -8.13 9.78 -3.02
CA THR A 137 -9.37 10.29 -3.61
C THR A 137 -10.52 9.34 -3.33
N LEU A 138 -11.75 9.86 -3.33
CA LEU A 138 -12.95 9.02 -3.22
C LEU A 138 -13.02 7.98 -4.34
N GLY A 139 -12.52 8.32 -5.54
CA GLY A 139 -12.48 7.43 -6.69
C GLY A 139 -11.52 6.23 -6.53
N ARG A 140 -10.52 6.32 -5.64
CA ARG A 140 -9.56 5.23 -5.42
C ARG A 140 -10.19 3.97 -4.84
N ARG A 141 -11.23 4.12 -4.01
CA ARG A 141 -11.93 2.98 -3.38
C ARG A 141 -13.04 2.39 -4.26
N ALA A 142 -13.41 3.07 -5.34
CA ALA A 142 -14.43 2.62 -6.27
C ALA A 142 -13.76 1.94 -7.47
N MET A 143 -13.63 0.63 -7.46
CA MET A 143 -13.19 -0.13 -8.63
C MET A 143 -14.23 0.02 -9.74
N ARG A 144 -13.82 0.61 -10.88
CA ARG A 144 -14.66 0.83 -12.05
C ARG A 144 -14.26 -0.04 -13.24
N LEU A 145 -13.01 -0.45 -13.26
CA LEU A 145 -12.42 -1.30 -14.28
C LEU A 145 -11.26 -2.09 -13.66
N VAL A 146 -11.21 -3.38 -13.94
CA VAL A 146 -10.06 -4.23 -13.67
C VAL A 146 -9.54 -4.74 -15.01
N ALA A 147 -8.32 -4.39 -15.35
CA ALA A 147 -7.65 -4.88 -16.54
C ALA A 147 -6.55 -5.86 -16.13
N PHE A 148 -6.53 -7.02 -16.81
CA PHE A 148 -5.48 -8.01 -16.64
C PHE A 148 -4.74 -8.17 -17.96
N ASP A 149 -3.42 -8.25 -17.88
CA ASP A 149 -2.60 -8.81 -18.93
C ASP A 149 -2.79 -10.33 -18.95
N VAL A 150 -2.67 -10.95 -20.11
CA VAL A 150 -2.94 -12.39 -20.27
C VAL A 150 -1.68 -13.21 -20.11
N ASP A 151 -0.67 -12.89 -20.90
CA ASP A 151 0.54 -13.70 -21.00
C ASP A 151 1.40 -13.56 -19.73
N SER A 152 1.79 -14.67 -19.16
CA SER A 152 2.56 -14.75 -17.91
C SER A 152 1.92 -14.00 -16.71
N THR A 153 0.67 -13.51 -16.86
CA THR A 153 -0.10 -12.82 -15.81
C THR A 153 -1.35 -13.59 -15.46
N LEU A 154 -2.31 -13.73 -16.38
CA LEU A 154 -3.54 -14.49 -16.17
C LEU A 154 -3.33 -15.99 -16.37
N ILE A 155 -2.45 -16.34 -17.30
CA ILE A 155 -2.03 -17.71 -17.59
C ILE A 155 -0.52 -17.87 -17.31
N GLN A 156 -0.09 -19.11 -17.08
CA GLN A 156 1.33 -19.45 -16.96
C GLN A 156 1.90 -19.74 -18.35
N GLY A 157 2.51 -18.73 -18.98
CA GLY A 157 3.08 -18.84 -20.32
C GLY A 157 2.43 -17.90 -21.32
N GLU A 158 2.65 -18.15 -22.59
CA GLU A 158 2.17 -17.36 -23.73
C GLU A 158 0.90 -18.00 -24.31
N LEU A 159 -0.14 -17.20 -24.55
CA LEU A 159 -1.38 -17.68 -25.14
C LEU A 159 -1.17 -18.32 -26.51
N ILE A 160 -0.27 -17.74 -27.32
CA ILE A 160 0.03 -18.25 -28.66
C ILE A 160 0.63 -19.66 -28.61
N ASP A 161 1.45 -19.97 -27.61
CA ASP A 161 2.04 -21.30 -27.43
C ASP A 161 0.97 -22.34 -27.05
N GLU A 162 0.01 -21.96 -26.19
CA GLU A 162 -1.09 -22.85 -25.81
C GLU A 162 -2.03 -23.11 -26.99
N VAL A 163 -2.33 -22.09 -27.80
CA VAL A 163 -3.13 -22.24 -29.03
C VAL A 163 -2.41 -23.12 -30.03
N ALA A 164 -1.11 -22.96 -30.23
CA ALA A 164 -0.31 -23.77 -31.12
C ALA A 164 -0.26 -25.27 -30.73
N LYS A 165 -0.20 -25.55 -29.42
CA LYS A 165 -0.30 -26.93 -28.90
C LYS A 165 -1.62 -27.58 -29.28
N VAL A 166 -2.72 -26.85 -29.12
CA VAL A 166 -4.07 -27.34 -29.49
C VAL A 166 -4.19 -27.54 -31.01
N ALA A 167 -3.58 -26.63 -31.80
CA ALA A 167 -3.55 -26.70 -33.25
C ALA A 167 -2.63 -27.80 -33.81
N GLY A 168 -1.76 -28.37 -32.97
CA GLY A 168 -0.82 -29.40 -33.36
C GLY A 168 0.48 -28.87 -34.00
N CYS A 169 0.75 -27.58 -33.96
CA CYS A 169 1.95 -26.90 -34.48
C CYS A 169 2.84 -26.30 -33.36
N GLY A 170 2.71 -26.80 -32.12
CA GLY A 170 3.42 -26.26 -30.96
C GLY A 170 4.94 -26.23 -31.10
N ASP A 171 5.54 -27.28 -31.68
CA ASP A 171 7.01 -27.37 -31.87
C ASP A 171 7.52 -26.32 -32.88
N GLU A 172 6.74 -26.02 -33.93
CA GLU A 172 7.07 -24.98 -34.91
C GLU A 172 7.02 -23.60 -34.31
N VAL A 173 5.96 -23.29 -33.55
CA VAL A 173 5.79 -22.00 -32.87
C VAL A 173 6.86 -21.82 -31.79
N ALA A 174 7.21 -22.87 -31.04
CA ALA A 174 8.28 -22.79 -30.04
C ALA A 174 9.65 -22.49 -30.69
N ALA A 175 9.94 -23.08 -31.85
CA ALA A 175 11.17 -22.76 -32.58
C ALA A 175 11.24 -21.30 -33.05
N ILE A 176 10.11 -20.75 -33.55
CA ILE A 176 10.02 -19.34 -33.95
C ILE A 176 10.20 -18.43 -32.75
N THR A 177 9.58 -18.78 -31.61
CA THR A 177 9.70 -18.00 -30.36
C THR A 177 11.17 -18.01 -29.88
N ALA A 178 11.86 -19.14 -29.93
CA ALA A 178 13.28 -19.23 -29.59
C ALA A 178 14.17 -18.36 -30.48
N ALA A 179 13.93 -18.36 -31.80
CA ALA A 179 14.67 -17.53 -32.78
C ALA A 179 14.40 -16.03 -32.51
N ALA A 180 13.17 -15.63 -32.18
CA ALA A 180 12.83 -14.26 -31.82
C ALA A 180 13.54 -13.81 -30.52
N MET A 181 13.60 -14.67 -29.51
CA MET A 181 14.31 -14.42 -28.25
C MET A 181 15.83 -14.33 -28.44
N ALA A 182 16.38 -15.06 -29.42
CA ALA A 182 17.78 -14.93 -29.81
C ALA A 182 18.10 -13.66 -30.63
N GLY A 183 17.08 -12.88 -30.99
CA GLY A 183 17.23 -11.65 -31.79
C GLY A 183 17.42 -11.93 -33.30
N GLU A 184 17.13 -13.15 -33.76
CA GLU A 184 17.22 -13.55 -35.17
C GLU A 184 16.02 -13.09 -35.99
N LEU A 185 14.88 -12.85 -35.30
CA LEU A 185 13.64 -12.35 -35.87
C LEU A 185 13.18 -11.08 -35.08
N ASP A 186 12.72 -10.07 -35.81
CA ASP A 186 12.03 -8.97 -35.20
C ASP A 186 10.59 -9.37 -34.78
N PHE A 187 9.94 -8.50 -34.01
CA PHE A 187 8.60 -8.77 -33.47
C PHE A 187 7.56 -9.06 -34.58
N GLU A 188 7.58 -8.25 -35.66
CA GLU A 188 6.60 -8.39 -36.73
C GLU A 188 6.81 -9.69 -37.52
N ALA A 189 8.05 -10.02 -37.87
CA ALA A 189 8.41 -11.25 -38.59
C ALA A 189 8.07 -12.49 -37.74
N ALA A 190 8.39 -12.48 -36.44
CA ALA A 190 8.06 -13.55 -35.53
C ALA A 190 6.56 -13.74 -35.37
N LEU A 191 5.80 -12.66 -35.24
CA LEU A 191 4.34 -12.72 -35.11
C LEU A 191 3.72 -13.31 -36.38
N ARG A 192 4.11 -12.83 -37.57
CA ARG A 192 3.61 -13.35 -38.86
C ARG A 192 3.90 -14.83 -39.03
N ALA A 193 5.10 -15.25 -38.67
CA ALA A 193 5.49 -16.67 -38.79
C ALA A 193 4.71 -17.57 -37.81
N ARG A 194 4.36 -17.09 -36.63
CA ARG A 194 3.60 -17.86 -35.64
C ARG A 194 2.11 -18.00 -35.95
N VAL A 195 1.53 -17.08 -36.75
CA VAL A 195 0.09 -17.10 -37.10
C VAL A 195 -0.20 -17.55 -38.52
N ALA A 196 0.81 -17.86 -39.31
CA ALA A 196 0.68 -18.41 -40.67
C ALA A 196 0.36 -19.91 -40.63
#